data_cbed8c65580f319934814f87d945945e
#
_entry.id   cbed8c65580f319934814f87d945945e
#
_cell.length_a   1.000
_cell.length_b   1.000
_cell.length_c   1.000
_cell.angle_alpha   90.00
_cell.angle_beta   90.00
_cell.angle_gamma   90.00
#
_symmetry.space_group_name_H-M   'P 1'
#
loop_
_entity.id
_entity.type
_entity.pdbx_description
1 polymer ?
#
loop_
_entity_poly.entity_id
_entity_poly.type
_entity_poly.pdbx_seq_one_letter_code
_entity_poly.pdbx_strand_id
1 'polypeptide(L)'
;YAPRGAAGQKFKTRRRRNAVDPLALNPGDYVVHERHGIGRFVEMTSRPVAGASPVNGVQPMKEYLVIEYAPAKRGGAPDRLFVPSDQLDLISNYVGGENPSLSKMGGSDWAKTKSRARKAVKEIAADLVKLYSARQASRGHAFAADTPWQRELEESFPYNETPDQLTAIHEVKEDMEKEIPMDRLISGDVGFGKTEVAVR
;
A
#
# COMPACT_ATOMS: atom_id res chain seq x y z
N TYR A 1 -29.30 -33.40 -25.29
CA TYR A 1 -28.77 -32.02 -25.02
C TYR A 1 -28.45 -31.92 -23.53
N ALA A 2 -27.16 -32.03 -23.20
CA ALA A 2 -26.65 -31.84 -21.85
C ALA A 2 -26.08 -30.41 -21.71
N PRO A 3 -26.32 -29.68 -20.62
CA PRO A 3 -25.74 -28.37 -20.43
C PRO A 3 -24.25 -28.49 -20.06
N ARG A 4 -23.42 -27.77 -20.81
CA ARG A 4 -21.99 -27.62 -20.56
C ARG A 4 -21.77 -26.94 -19.20
N GLY A 5 -20.97 -27.58 -18.34
CA GLY A 5 -20.61 -27.10 -17.02
C GLY A 5 -19.91 -25.76 -17.05
N ALA A 6 -20.33 -24.88 -16.15
CA ALA A 6 -19.70 -23.59 -15.88
C ALA A 6 -18.27 -23.82 -15.35
N ALA A 7 -17.30 -23.37 -16.12
CA ALA A 7 -15.91 -23.32 -15.68
C ALA A 7 -15.79 -22.39 -14.50
N GLY A 8 -15.41 -22.93 -13.35
CA GLY A 8 -15.19 -22.16 -12.12
C GLY A 8 -14.15 -21.06 -12.35
N GLN A 9 -14.57 -19.81 -12.29
CA GLN A 9 -13.68 -18.68 -12.22
C GLN A 9 -12.84 -18.82 -10.94
N LYS A 10 -11.58 -19.18 -11.10
CA LYS A 10 -10.58 -19.07 -10.03
C LYS A 10 -10.43 -17.57 -9.72
N PHE A 11 -11.05 -17.11 -8.65
CA PHE A 11 -10.77 -15.80 -8.09
C PHE A 11 -9.28 -15.74 -7.75
N LYS A 12 -8.48 -15.04 -8.58
CA LYS A 12 -7.12 -14.66 -8.22
C LYS A 12 -7.24 -13.72 -7.02
N THR A 13 -6.97 -14.21 -5.83
CA THR A 13 -6.78 -13.38 -4.64
C THR A 13 -5.74 -12.31 -4.99
N ARG A 14 -6.15 -11.05 -5.00
CA ARG A 14 -5.24 -9.92 -5.17
C ARG A 14 -4.21 -10.01 -4.03
N ARG A 15 -2.97 -10.39 -4.32
CA ARG A 15 -1.85 -10.24 -3.39
C ARG A 15 -1.85 -8.79 -2.93
N ARG A 16 -1.97 -8.56 -1.61
CA ARG A 16 -1.80 -7.22 -1.04
C ARG A 16 -0.41 -6.73 -1.45
N ARG A 17 -0.30 -5.49 -1.94
CA ARG A 17 0.96 -4.88 -2.39
C ARG A 17 2.05 -4.83 -1.30
N ASN A 18 1.70 -5.04 -0.05
CA ASN A 18 2.59 -4.98 1.13
C ASN A 18 2.67 -6.33 1.88
N ALA A 19 2.44 -7.46 1.21
CA ALA A 19 2.70 -8.76 1.82
C ALA A 19 4.20 -8.87 2.12
N VAL A 20 4.52 -9.28 3.35
CA VAL A 20 5.89 -9.47 3.80
C VAL A 20 6.54 -10.58 2.97
N ASP A 21 7.75 -10.32 2.47
CA ASP A 21 8.65 -11.36 2.02
C ASP A 21 9.35 -11.93 3.26
N PRO A 22 9.07 -13.18 3.66
CA PRO A 22 9.65 -13.75 4.87
C PRO A 22 11.18 -13.87 4.79
N LEU A 23 11.75 -13.90 3.58
CA LEU A 23 13.20 -13.95 3.35
C LEU A 23 13.89 -12.60 3.54
N ALA A 24 13.12 -11.51 3.50
CA ALA A 24 13.63 -10.15 3.70
C ALA A 24 13.53 -9.68 5.16
N LEU A 25 12.90 -10.47 6.06
CA LEU A 25 12.75 -10.13 7.48
C LEU A 25 14.01 -10.50 8.27
N ASN A 26 14.47 -9.56 9.08
CA ASN A 26 15.53 -9.79 10.07
C ASN A 26 14.95 -9.94 11.47
N PRO A 27 15.54 -10.81 12.32
CA PRO A 27 15.17 -10.87 13.73
C PRO A 27 15.21 -9.50 14.38
N GLY A 28 14.11 -9.09 15.02
CA GLY A 28 13.97 -7.76 15.60
C GLY A 28 13.08 -6.80 14.78
N ASP A 29 12.82 -7.09 13.52
CA ASP A 29 11.96 -6.25 12.69
C ASP A 29 10.52 -6.20 13.22
N TYR A 30 9.90 -5.03 13.09
CA TYR A 30 8.50 -4.86 13.46
C TYR A 30 7.57 -5.22 12.30
N VAL A 31 6.57 -6.02 12.63
CA VAL A 31 5.54 -6.47 11.68
C VAL A 31 4.15 -6.19 12.24
N VAL A 32 3.18 -6.06 11.35
CA VAL A 32 1.78 -5.84 11.73
C VAL A 32 0.95 -7.03 11.27
N HIS A 33 0.39 -7.75 12.23
CA HIS A 33 -0.60 -8.78 11.97
C HIS A 33 -2.00 -8.18 11.93
N GLU A 34 -2.82 -8.51 10.94
CA GLU A 34 -4.13 -7.90 10.73
C GLU A 34 -5.05 -7.97 11.96
N ARG A 35 -5.00 -9.07 12.71
CA ARG A 35 -5.84 -9.30 13.89
C ARG A 35 -5.19 -8.94 15.21
N HIS A 36 -3.86 -9.10 15.32
CA HIS A 36 -3.14 -9.00 16.60
C HIS A 36 -2.34 -7.70 16.75
N GLY A 37 -2.18 -6.93 15.68
CA GLY A 37 -1.50 -5.65 15.71
C GLY A 37 0.01 -5.77 15.55
N ILE A 38 0.74 -4.83 16.18
CA ILE A 38 2.17 -4.68 16.04
C ILE A 38 2.87 -5.71 16.93
N GLY A 39 3.73 -6.51 16.31
CA GLY A 39 4.62 -7.46 16.96
C GLY A 39 6.04 -7.34 16.43
N ARG A 40 6.96 -8.05 17.04
CA ARG A 40 8.37 -8.12 16.64
C ARG A 40 8.68 -9.50 16.09
N PHE A 41 9.23 -9.57 14.90
CA PHE A 41 9.69 -10.82 14.32
C PHE A 41 10.88 -11.39 15.12
N VAL A 42 10.83 -12.67 15.41
CA VAL A 42 11.88 -13.37 16.17
C VAL A 42 12.67 -14.29 15.25
N GLU A 43 11.97 -15.24 14.64
CA GLU A 43 12.60 -16.30 13.82
C GLU A 43 11.58 -17.01 12.93
N MET A 44 12.09 -17.75 11.95
CA MET A 44 11.33 -18.81 11.26
C MET A 44 11.63 -20.14 11.91
N THR A 45 10.60 -20.96 12.18
CA THR A 45 10.76 -22.29 12.81
C THR A 45 9.88 -23.32 12.12
N SER A 46 10.39 -24.55 12.02
CA SER A 46 9.62 -25.68 11.53
C SER A 46 9.08 -26.49 12.70
N ARG A 47 7.78 -26.79 12.68
CA ARG A 47 7.13 -27.60 13.71
C ARG A 47 6.30 -28.72 13.10
N PRO A 48 6.18 -29.87 13.82
CA PRO A 48 5.28 -30.93 13.38
C PRO A 48 3.84 -30.43 13.31
N VAL A 49 3.11 -30.84 12.28
CA VAL A 49 1.69 -30.50 12.13
C VAL A 49 0.90 -31.29 13.17
N ALA A 50 0.25 -30.57 14.09
CA ALA A 50 -0.56 -31.18 15.14
C ALA A 50 -1.73 -31.96 14.53
N GLY A 51 -1.90 -33.24 14.94
CA GLY A 51 -2.99 -34.10 14.47
C GLY A 51 -2.76 -34.74 13.10
N ALA A 52 -1.64 -34.52 12.45
CA ALA A 52 -1.30 -35.23 11.20
C ALA A 52 -0.68 -36.59 11.51
N SER A 53 -1.15 -37.63 10.83
CA SER A 53 -0.53 -38.96 10.92
C SER A 53 0.82 -38.96 10.19
N PRO A 54 1.82 -39.69 10.71
CA PRO A 54 3.10 -39.84 10.03
C PRO A 54 2.90 -40.49 8.62
N VAL A 55 3.54 -39.90 7.61
CA VAL A 55 3.59 -40.47 6.27
C VAL A 55 4.96 -41.13 6.12
N ASN A 56 4.99 -42.45 5.84
CA ASN A 56 6.24 -43.23 5.81
C ASN A 56 7.12 -43.14 7.07
N GLY A 57 6.50 -42.99 8.24
CA GLY A 57 7.21 -42.88 9.52
C GLY A 57 7.76 -41.47 9.81
N VAL A 58 7.58 -40.48 8.91
CA VAL A 58 8.02 -39.09 9.08
C VAL A 58 6.81 -38.20 9.37
N GLN A 59 6.87 -37.43 10.45
CA GLN A 59 5.84 -36.43 10.73
C GLN A 59 5.94 -35.25 9.73
N PRO A 60 4.83 -34.83 9.13
CA PRO A 60 4.83 -33.67 8.27
C PRO A 60 5.18 -32.42 9.08
N MET A 61 6.18 -31.68 8.59
CA MET A 61 6.65 -30.42 9.18
C MET A 61 6.00 -29.24 8.45
N LYS A 62 5.70 -28.18 9.21
CA LYS A 62 5.20 -26.91 8.66
C LYS A 62 6.06 -25.76 9.20
N GLU A 63 6.31 -24.81 8.33
CA GLU A 63 7.07 -23.61 8.70
C GLU A 63 6.15 -22.54 9.30
N TYR A 64 6.66 -21.86 10.33
CA TYR A 64 5.97 -20.81 11.04
C TYR A 64 6.88 -19.60 11.21
N LEU A 65 6.29 -18.42 11.01
CA LEU A 65 6.86 -17.15 11.42
C LEU A 65 6.54 -16.93 12.90
N VAL A 66 7.55 -16.69 13.73
CA VAL A 66 7.38 -16.44 15.16
C VAL A 66 7.40 -14.94 15.39
N ILE A 67 6.30 -14.41 15.93
CA ILE A 67 6.12 -13.01 16.26
C ILE A 67 5.92 -12.85 17.75
N GLU A 68 6.69 -11.97 18.37
CA GLU A 68 6.63 -11.63 19.78
C GLU A 68 5.76 -10.40 20.02
N TYR A 69 4.90 -10.47 21.03
CA TYR A 69 3.96 -9.42 21.43
C TYR A 69 4.22 -8.98 22.88
N ALA A 70 3.63 -7.85 23.26
CA ALA A 70 3.69 -7.42 24.66
C ALA A 70 3.04 -8.47 25.58
N PRO A 71 3.62 -8.73 26.77
CA PRO A 71 3.09 -9.70 27.69
C PRO A 71 1.66 -9.35 28.15
N ALA A 72 0.83 -10.35 28.34
CA ALA A 72 -0.55 -10.17 28.83
C ALA A 72 -0.56 -9.52 30.22
N LYS A 73 0.38 -9.90 31.11
CA LYS A 73 0.56 -9.30 32.43
C LYS A 73 1.87 -8.51 32.50
N ARG A 74 1.83 -7.35 33.17
CA ARG A 74 3.02 -6.50 33.38
C ARG A 74 4.13 -7.29 34.10
N GLY A 75 5.30 -7.36 33.48
CA GLY A 75 6.44 -8.12 33.99
C GLY A 75 6.42 -9.62 33.67
N GLY A 76 5.44 -10.11 32.90
CA GLY A 76 5.41 -11.49 32.40
C GLY A 76 6.31 -11.71 31.20
N ALA A 77 6.42 -12.97 30.78
CA ALA A 77 7.09 -13.31 29.52
C ALA A 77 6.29 -12.76 28.32
N PRO A 78 6.96 -12.34 27.22
CA PRO A 78 6.30 -11.94 26.00
C PRO A 78 5.44 -13.05 25.41
N ASP A 79 4.27 -12.69 24.89
CA ASP A 79 3.43 -13.63 24.17
C ASP A 79 4.00 -13.90 22.78
N ARG A 80 3.94 -15.15 22.30
CA ARG A 80 4.42 -15.53 20.97
C ARG A 80 3.31 -16.08 20.10
N LEU A 81 3.21 -15.56 18.89
CA LEU A 81 2.30 -16.04 17.86
C LEU A 81 3.09 -16.81 16.80
N PHE A 82 2.62 -18.00 16.46
CA PHE A 82 3.17 -18.82 15.39
C PHE A 82 2.24 -18.69 14.17
N VAL A 83 2.68 -17.95 13.16
CA VAL A 83 1.91 -17.74 11.92
C VAL A 83 2.40 -18.71 10.86
N PRO A 84 1.53 -19.61 10.37
CA PRO A 84 1.92 -20.54 9.32
C PRO A 84 2.32 -19.83 8.03
N SER A 85 3.23 -20.40 7.27
CA SER A 85 3.72 -19.83 6.00
C SER A 85 2.64 -19.61 4.94
N ASP A 86 1.53 -20.33 5.00
CA ASP A 86 0.36 -20.16 4.12
C ASP A 86 -0.55 -18.97 4.54
N GLN A 87 -0.29 -18.33 5.69
CA GLN A 87 -1.04 -17.17 6.20
C GLN A 87 -0.19 -15.89 6.30
N LEU A 88 0.90 -15.81 5.57
CA LEU A 88 1.76 -14.62 5.54
C LEU A 88 1.09 -13.38 4.90
N ASP A 89 0.01 -13.57 4.15
CA ASP A 89 -0.85 -12.51 3.65
C ASP A 89 -1.53 -11.68 4.76
N LEU A 90 -1.63 -12.23 5.99
CA LEU A 90 -2.13 -11.52 7.16
C LEU A 90 -1.09 -10.61 7.82
N ILE A 91 0.16 -10.65 7.37
CA ILE A 91 1.28 -9.89 7.92
C ILE A 91 1.74 -8.86 6.91
N SER A 92 2.09 -7.68 7.40
CA SER A 92 2.74 -6.62 6.65
C SER A 92 3.90 -6.03 7.42
N ASN A 93 4.88 -5.46 6.72
CA ASN A 93 5.94 -4.70 7.37
C ASN A 93 5.34 -3.51 8.12
N TYR A 94 5.88 -3.22 9.29
CA TYR A 94 5.54 -2.00 9.99
C TYR A 94 6.19 -0.82 9.26
N VAL A 95 5.37 0.16 8.90
CA VAL A 95 5.80 1.42 8.30
C VAL A 95 5.38 2.53 9.25
N GLY A 96 6.33 3.08 9.99
CA GLY A 96 6.06 4.12 10.99
C GLY A 96 7.36 4.60 11.65
N GLY A 97 7.23 5.31 12.76
CA GLY A 97 8.37 5.81 13.53
C GLY A 97 9.18 4.69 14.18
N GLU A 98 10.38 5.04 14.65
CA GLU A 98 11.24 4.13 15.38
C GLU A 98 10.59 3.65 16.68
N ASN A 99 10.80 2.37 17.02
CA ASN A 99 10.36 1.74 18.29
C ASN A 99 8.86 1.84 18.62
N PRO A 100 7.97 1.24 17.81
CA PRO A 100 6.56 1.18 18.15
C PRO A 100 6.33 0.33 19.42
N SER A 101 5.31 0.66 20.21
CA SER A 101 4.89 -0.19 21.31
C SER A 101 4.23 -1.46 20.77
N LEU A 102 4.67 -2.63 21.27
CA LEU A 102 4.08 -3.91 20.90
C LEU A 102 2.63 -3.99 21.38
N SER A 103 1.78 -4.54 20.54
CA SER A 103 0.38 -4.82 20.88
C SER A 103 0.27 -5.98 21.87
N LYS A 104 -0.80 -6.01 22.66
CA LYS A 104 -1.15 -7.18 23.50
C LYS A 104 -2.02 -8.14 22.71
N MET A 105 -1.72 -9.43 22.78
CA MET A 105 -2.57 -10.46 22.17
C MET A 105 -3.91 -10.57 22.90
N GLY A 106 -4.99 -10.76 22.15
CA GLY A 106 -6.35 -10.94 22.69
C GLY A 106 -6.99 -9.68 23.29
N GLY A 107 -6.33 -8.53 23.29
CA GLY A 107 -6.89 -7.26 23.75
C GLY A 107 -7.77 -6.54 22.74
N SER A 108 -8.67 -5.68 23.22
CA SER A 108 -9.50 -4.81 22.36
C SER A 108 -8.74 -3.58 21.81
N ASP A 109 -7.50 -3.37 22.26
CA ASP A 109 -6.75 -2.14 21.99
C ASP A 109 -6.41 -1.98 20.50
N TRP A 110 -6.04 -3.07 19.83
CA TRP A 110 -5.80 -3.06 18.40
C TRP A 110 -7.08 -2.76 17.58
N ALA A 111 -8.20 -3.34 17.97
CA ALA A 111 -9.50 -3.06 17.34
C ALA A 111 -9.90 -1.59 17.52
N LYS A 112 -9.67 -1.02 18.70
CA LYS A 112 -9.90 0.42 18.99
C LYS A 112 -8.97 1.30 18.16
N THR A 113 -7.69 0.96 18.05
CA THR A 113 -6.71 1.69 17.23
C THR A 113 -7.11 1.69 15.76
N LYS A 114 -7.47 0.53 15.20
CA LYS A 114 -7.98 0.44 13.83
C LYS A 114 -9.26 1.25 13.62
N SER A 115 -10.20 1.19 14.56
CA SER A 115 -11.45 1.94 14.48
C SER A 115 -11.20 3.44 14.50
N ARG A 116 -10.32 3.94 15.37
CA ARG A 116 -9.91 5.35 15.43
C ARG A 116 -9.25 5.80 14.13
N ALA A 117 -8.32 5.00 13.60
CA ALA A 117 -7.66 5.30 12.34
C ALA A 117 -8.66 5.34 11.17
N ARG A 118 -9.59 4.38 11.09
CA ARG A 118 -10.64 4.38 10.07
C ARG A 118 -11.54 5.62 10.15
N LYS A 119 -11.89 6.05 11.37
CA LYS A 119 -12.68 7.26 11.57
C LYS A 119 -11.95 8.49 11.06
N ALA A 120 -10.69 8.68 11.45
CA ALA A 120 -9.85 9.79 10.98
C ALA A 120 -9.69 9.81 9.46
N VAL A 121 -9.43 8.65 8.84
CA VAL A 121 -9.34 8.54 7.38
C VAL A 121 -10.66 8.89 6.70
N LYS A 122 -11.81 8.48 7.28
CA LYS A 122 -13.14 8.82 6.75
C LYS A 122 -13.42 10.33 6.83
N GLU A 123 -13.01 10.99 7.90
CA GLU A 123 -13.15 12.44 8.06
C GLU A 123 -12.31 13.18 7.01
N ILE A 124 -11.03 12.83 6.86
CA ILE A 124 -10.13 13.39 5.82
C ILE A 124 -10.70 13.15 4.41
N ALA A 125 -11.19 11.92 4.14
CA ALA A 125 -11.78 11.60 2.85
C ALA A 125 -13.02 12.42 2.54
N ALA A 126 -13.87 12.69 3.56
CA ALA A 126 -15.05 13.53 3.39
C ALA A 126 -14.69 14.98 3.04
N ASP A 127 -13.65 15.54 3.68
CA ASP A 127 -13.16 16.88 3.38
C ASP A 127 -12.56 16.97 1.97
N LEU A 128 -11.77 15.96 1.58
CA LEU A 128 -11.20 15.87 0.22
C LEU A 128 -12.30 15.77 -0.84
N VAL A 129 -13.33 14.93 -0.62
CA VAL A 129 -14.47 14.81 -1.54
C VAL A 129 -15.21 16.12 -1.66
N LYS A 130 -15.40 16.86 -0.56
CA LYS A 130 -16.04 18.18 -0.57
C LYS A 130 -15.24 19.19 -1.40
N LEU A 131 -13.94 19.25 -1.19
CA LEU A 131 -13.05 20.14 -1.97
C LEU A 131 -13.07 19.77 -3.46
N TYR A 132 -12.97 18.49 -3.77
CA TYR A 132 -13.01 17.98 -5.15
C TYR A 132 -14.35 18.31 -5.81
N SER A 133 -15.47 18.10 -5.12
CA SER A 133 -16.81 18.41 -5.65
C SER A 133 -16.99 19.92 -5.87
N ALA A 134 -16.49 20.76 -4.96
CA ALA A 134 -16.53 22.21 -5.12
C ALA A 134 -15.73 22.67 -6.35
N ARG A 135 -14.55 22.09 -6.60
CA ARG A 135 -13.75 22.37 -7.80
C ARG A 135 -14.46 21.94 -9.07
N GLN A 136 -15.04 20.74 -9.10
CA GLN A 136 -15.81 20.23 -10.23
C GLN A 136 -17.02 21.10 -10.59
N ALA A 137 -17.62 21.72 -9.57
CA ALA A 137 -18.76 22.65 -9.73
C ALA A 137 -18.34 24.09 -10.08
N SER A 138 -17.05 24.42 -9.92
CA SER A 138 -16.52 25.75 -10.25
C SER A 138 -16.24 25.85 -11.75
N ARG A 139 -16.49 27.02 -12.31
CA ARG A 139 -16.15 27.34 -13.67
C ARG A 139 -14.76 27.96 -13.71
N GLY A 140 -13.81 27.31 -14.39
CA GLY A 140 -12.47 27.80 -14.67
C GLY A 140 -12.37 28.50 -16.00
N HIS A 141 -11.19 29.03 -16.31
CA HIS A 141 -10.87 29.55 -17.65
C HIS A 141 -10.30 28.40 -18.49
N ALA A 142 -10.92 28.12 -19.62
CA ALA A 142 -10.38 27.22 -20.63
C ALA A 142 -9.40 27.99 -21.50
N PHE A 143 -8.13 27.58 -21.51
CA PHE A 143 -7.13 28.17 -22.38
C PHE A 143 -7.34 27.69 -23.84
N ALA A 144 -6.90 28.49 -24.79
CA ALA A 144 -6.91 28.10 -26.20
C ALA A 144 -5.82 27.06 -26.48
N ALA A 145 -6.00 26.29 -27.54
CA ALA A 145 -4.97 25.39 -28.05
C ALA A 145 -3.68 26.15 -28.43
N ASP A 146 -2.56 25.42 -28.44
CA ASP A 146 -1.23 25.94 -28.72
C ASP A 146 -1.17 26.77 -30.02
N THR A 147 -0.55 27.94 -29.91
CA THR A 147 -0.24 28.79 -31.06
C THR A 147 1.11 28.38 -31.70
N PRO A 148 1.42 28.85 -32.92
CA PRO A 148 2.75 28.65 -33.52
C PRO A 148 3.91 29.13 -32.62
N TRP A 149 3.72 30.18 -31.82
CA TRP A 149 4.72 30.71 -30.91
C TRP A 149 5.00 29.78 -29.73
N GLN A 150 3.97 29.07 -29.27
CA GLN A 150 4.15 28.04 -28.24
C GLN A 150 5.05 26.90 -28.76
N ARG A 151 4.86 26.50 -30.01
CA ARG A 151 5.71 25.48 -30.65
C ARG A 151 7.15 25.95 -30.81
N GLU A 152 7.35 27.21 -31.22
CA GLU A 152 8.70 27.80 -31.31
C GLU A 152 9.40 27.83 -29.94
N LEU A 153 8.66 28.14 -28.86
CA LEU A 153 9.18 28.05 -27.49
C LEU A 153 9.63 26.62 -27.15
N GLU A 154 8.80 25.63 -27.47
CA GLU A 154 9.09 24.23 -27.19
C GLU A 154 10.29 23.72 -28.01
N GLU A 155 10.38 24.07 -29.26
CA GLU A 155 11.50 23.74 -30.16
C GLU A 155 12.82 24.42 -29.75
N SER A 156 12.74 25.52 -29.03
CA SER A 156 13.93 26.21 -28.50
C SER A 156 14.59 25.50 -27.32
N PHE A 157 13.95 24.49 -26.77
CA PHE A 157 14.49 23.72 -25.65
C PHE A 157 15.67 22.86 -26.09
N PRO A 158 16.87 23.02 -25.47
CA PRO A 158 18.10 22.42 -25.97
C PRO A 158 18.27 20.94 -25.68
N TYR A 159 17.31 20.31 -25.02
CA TYR A 159 17.39 18.88 -24.61
C TYR A 159 16.20 18.12 -25.21
N ASN A 160 16.35 16.80 -25.33
CA ASN A 160 15.27 15.91 -25.70
C ASN A 160 14.45 15.54 -24.46
N GLU A 161 13.16 15.67 -24.53
CA GLU A 161 12.23 15.28 -23.47
C GLU A 161 12.17 13.76 -23.33
N THR A 162 12.00 13.32 -22.10
CA THR A 162 11.69 11.91 -21.85
C THR A 162 10.23 11.61 -22.19
N PRO A 163 9.86 10.35 -22.48
CA PRO A 163 8.46 9.99 -22.74
C PRO A 163 7.51 10.40 -21.62
N ASP A 164 7.95 10.34 -20.36
CA ASP A 164 7.14 10.74 -19.20
C ASP A 164 6.94 12.26 -19.14
N GLN A 165 7.96 13.05 -19.49
CA GLN A 165 7.85 14.51 -19.60
C GLN A 165 6.86 14.90 -20.69
N LEU A 166 6.94 14.30 -21.87
CA LEU A 166 5.98 14.55 -22.98
C LEU A 166 4.55 14.20 -22.57
N THR A 167 4.36 13.07 -21.89
CA THR A 167 3.06 12.66 -21.37
C THR A 167 2.53 13.68 -20.36
N ALA A 168 3.36 14.11 -19.41
CA ALA A 168 2.98 15.09 -18.40
C ALA A 168 2.61 16.44 -19.01
N ILE A 169 3.37 16.94 -20.00
CA ILE A 169 3.09 18.19 -20.73
C ILE A 169 1.73 18.08 -21.43
N HIS A 170 1.49 17.00 -22.17
CA HIS A 170 0.24 16.78 -22.86
C HIS A 170 -0.97 16.77 -21.93
N GLU A 171 -0.87 16.00 -20.83
CA GLU A 171 -1.94 15.91 -19.84
C GLU A 171 -2.22 17.24 -19.11
N VAL A 172 -1.18 18.05 -18.85
CA VAL A 172 -1.35 19.40 -18.27
C VAL A 172 -2.08 20.30 -19.24
N LYS A 173 -1.70 20.33 -20.52
CA LYS A 173 -2.36 21.13 -21.56
C LYS A 173 -3.82 20.72 -21.74
N GLU A 174 -4.10 19.43 -21.82
CA GLU A 174 -5.48 18.93 -21.86
C GLU A 174 -6.33 19.40 -20.68
N ASP A 175 -5.75 19.43 -19.48
CA ASP A 175 -6.46 19.88 -18.28
C ASP A 175 -6.67 21.40 -18.30
N MET A 176 -5.72 22.19 -18.82
CA MET A 176 -5.83 23.65 -18.92
C MET A 176 -6.85 24.08 -19.99
N GLU A 177 -7.07 23.29 -21.02
CA GLU A 177 -8.08 23.54 -22.05
C GLU A 177 -9.52 23.24 -21.60
N LYS A 178 -9.72 22.63 -20.42
CA LYS A 178 -11.04 22.36 -19.85
C LYS A 178 -11.59 23.55 -19.06
N GLU A 179 -12.91 23.70 -19.02
CA GLU A 179 -13.58 24.71 -18.17
C GLU A 179 -13.53 24.40 -16.67
N ILE A 180 -12.89 23.33 -16.26
CA ILE A 180 -12.76 22.91 -14.85
C ILE A 180 -11.39 23.33 -14.35
N PRO A 181 -11.26 24.01 -13.18
CA PRO A 181 -9.95 24.36 -12.62
C PRO A 181 -9.06 23.14 -12.45
N MET A 182 -7.86 23.18 -13.02
CA MET A 182 -6.89 22.10 -12.96
C MET A 182 -6.35 21.90 -11.53
N ASP A 183 -6.15 20.63 -11.17
CA ASP A 183 -5.41 20.21 -9.99
C ASP A 183 -4.64 18.93 -10.33
N ARG A 184 -3.37 19.11 -10.67
CA ARG A 184 -2.51 18.01 -11.09
C ARG A 184 -1.21 18.02 -10.33
N LEU A 185 -0.86 16.90 -9.73
CA LEU A 185 0.42 16.70 -9.06
C LEU A 185 1.44 16.10 -10.04
N ILE A 186 2.54 16.82 -10.27
CA ILE A 186 3.68 16.32 -11.03
C ILE A 186 4.78 15.92 -10.04
N SER A 187 5.11 14.63 -10.01
CA SER A 187 6.12 14.06 -9.14
C SER A 187 7.33 13.60 -9.97
N GLY A 188 8.52 13.85 -9.45
CA GLY A 188 9.78 13.46 -10.08
C GLY A 188 10.96 13.84 -9.20
N ASP A 189 12.13 13.22 -9.43
CA ASP A 189 13.35 13.51 -8.69
C ASP A 189 13.89 14.94 -8.95
N VAL A 190 14.81 15.38 -8.10
CA VAL A 190 15.46 16.68 -8.25
C VAL A 190 16.28 16.71 -9.54
N GLY A 191 16.14 17.78 -10.35
CA GLY A 191 16.85 17.94 -11.61
C GLY A 191 16.19 17.30 -12.84
N PHE A 192 15.06 16.60 -12.69
CA PHE A 192 14.36 15.93 -13.81
C PHE A 192 13.35 16.83 -14.57
N GLY A 193 13.63 18.11 -14.69
CA GLY A 193 12.88 18.99 -15.59
C GLY A 193 11.43 19.29 -15.23
N LYS A 194 11.00 19.13 -13.95
CA LYS A 194 9.63 19.51 -13.51
C LYS A 194 9.27 20.96 -13.81
N THR A 195 10.25 21.86 -13.71
CA THR A 195 10.05 23.28 -14.02
C THR A 195 9.75 23.48 -15.50
N GLU A 196 10.40 22.72 -16.38
CA GLU A 196 10.15 22.78 -17.84
C GLU A 196 8.71 22.39 -18.15
N VAL A 197 8.19 21.32 -17.54
CA VAL A 197 6.78 20.92 -17.70
C VAL A 197 5.81 22.03 -17.25
N ALA A 198 6.19 22.81 -16.23
CA ALA A 198 5.35 23.90 -15.71
C ALA A 198 5.44 25.17 -16.58
N VAL A 199 6.50 25.36 -17.34
CA VAL A 199 6.71 26.54 -18.21
C VAL A 199 5.97 26.39 -19.54
N ARG A 200 5.87 25.16 -20.04
CA ARG A 200 5.14 24.82 -21.27
C ARG A 200 3.65 24.73 -21.06
#